data_a4f27cdf0b7336e95890f4b4126db0bc
#
_entry.id   a4f27cdf0b7336e95890f4b4126db0bc
#
_cell.length_a   1.000
_cell.length_b   1.000
_cell.length_c   1.000
_cell.angle_alpha   90.00
_cell.angle_beta   90.00
_cell.angle_gamma   90.00
#
_symmetry.space_group_name_H-M   'P 1'
#
loop_
_entity.id
_entity.type
_entity.pdbx_description
1 polymer ?
#
loop_
_entity_poly.entity_id
_entity_poly.type
_entity_poly.pdbx_seq_one_letter_code
_entity_poly.pdbx_strand_id
1 'polypeptide(L)'
;MTVRRKPTTRVNALAAAHLLRGIQDGCHTLYELTEMCGLQYQTVLKYCNALHKLKVIHICDWSEDVRGGRTLRVYAMGTAPDMPKPRRLTGKEICARYRAKRKQLQMIQRMAA
;
A
#
# COMPACT_ATOMS: atom_id res chain seq x y z
N MET A 1 41.45 -11.11 7.13
CA MET A 1 40.10 -11.72 7.22
C MET A 1 39.08 -10.76 6.68
N THR A 2 38.53 -11.07 5.54
CA THR A 2 37.44 -10.28 4.98
C THR A 2 36.11 -10.70 5.64
N VAL A 3 35.64 -9.87 6.54
CA VAL A 3 34.31 -10.05 7.11
C VAL A 3 33.31 -9.71 6.01
N ARG A 4 32.57 -10.71 5.53
CA ARG A 4 31.44 -10.47 4.64
C ARG A 4 30.39 -9.69 5.43
N ARG A 5 30.30 -8.41 5.18
CA ARG A 5 29.19 -7.61 5.69
C ARG A 5 27.89 -8.08 5.01
N LYS A 6 26.86 -8.36 5.82
CA LYS A 6 25.52 -8.57 5.27
C LYS A 6 25.15 -7.35 4.44
N PRO A 7 24.53 -7.54 3.25
CA PRO A 7 24.08 -6.40 2.48
C PRO A 7 23.09 -5.59 3.31
N THR A 8 23.55 -4.46 3.79
CA THR A 8 22.69 -3.49 4.47
C THR A 8 22.09 -2.56 3.42
N THR A 9 20.80 -2.32 3.52
CA THR A 9 20.14 -1.32 2.70
C THR A 9 20.76 0.03 3.00
N ARG A 10 21.49 0.58 2.04
CA ARG A 10 22.04 1.93 2.18
C ARG A 10 20.91 2.93 2.06
N VAL A 11 20.64 3.63 3.14
CA VAL A 11 19.62 4.66 3.18
C VAL A 11 20.30 6.01 3.12
N ASN A 12 19.96 6.81 2.10
CA ASN A 12 20.32 8.21 2.09
C ASN A 12 19.50 8.91 3.19
N ALA A 13 20.17 9.58 4.11
CA ALA A 13 19.51 10.23 5.25
C ALA A 13 18.42 11.22 4.83
N LEU A 14 18.69 12.00 3.77
CA LEU A 14 17.73 12.97 3.25
C LEU A 14 16.50 12.28 2.65
N ALA A 15 16.70 11.23 1.88
CA ALA A 15 15.61 10.43 1.29
C ALA A 15 14.76 9.77 2.39
N ALA A 16 15.41 9.20 3.41
CA ALA A 16 14.72 8.61 4.55
C ALA A 16 13.90 9.66 5.32
N ALA A 17 14.42 10.86 5.51
CA ALA A 17 13.73 11.96 6.17
C ALA A 17 12.47 12.38 5.39
N HIS A 18 12.56 12.51 4.09
CA HIS A 18 11.39 12.80 3.22
C HIS A 18 10.34 11.72 3.29
N LEU A 19 10.76 10.46 3.26
CA LEU A 19 9.86 9.31 3.36
C LEU A 19 9.12 9.30 4.71
N LEU A 20 9.84 9.45 5.81
CA LEU A 20 9.25 9.49 7.15
C LEU A 20 8.28 10.66 7.30
N ARG A 21 8.62 11.82 6.78
CA ARG A 21 7.74 12.98 6.80
C ARG A 21 6.45 12.72 6.02
N GLY A 22 6.55 12.09 4.86
CA GLY A 22 5.39 11.69 4.09
C GLY A 22 4.49 10.72 4.84
N ILE A 23 5.06 9.73 5.52
CA ILE A 23 4.30 8.77 6.33
C ILE A 23 3.66 9.44 7.55
N GLN A 24 4.32 10.42 8.17
CA GLN A 24 3.77 11.17 9.30
C GLN A 24 2.53 12.00 8.94
N ASP A 25 2.44 12.45 7.69
CA ASP A 25 1.31 13.25 7.23
C ASP A 25 0.01 12.45 7.08
N GLY A 26 0.05 11.14 7.18
CA GLY A 26 -1.13 10.29 7.11
C GLY A 26 -0.83 8.88 6.63
N CYS A 27 -1.87 8.18 6.24
CA CYS A 27 -1.77 6.82 5.69
C CYS A 27 -1.56 6.89 4.18
N HIS A 28 -0.48 6.29 3.69
CA HIS A 28 -0.12 6.31 2.27
C HIS A 28 0.25 4.93 1.74
N THR A 29 -0.08 4.69 0.48
CA THR A 29 0.40 3.52 -0.26
C THR A 29 1.84 3.74 -0.72
N LEU A 30 2.51 2.67 -1.15
CA LEU A 30 3.86 2.77 -1.72
C LEU A 30 3.92 3.68 -2.94
N TYR A 31 2.90 3.68 -3.78
CA TYR A 31 2.83 4.55 -4.96
C TYR A 31 2.73 6.01 -4.58
N GLU A 32 1.89 6.34 -3.61
CA GLU A 32 1.75 7.71 -3.10
C GLU A 32 3.05 8.19 -2.46
N LEU A 33 3.71 7.35 -1.67
CA LEU A 33 5.01 7.67 -1.06
C LEU A 33 6.10 7.86 -2.12
N THR A 34 6.09 7.09 -3.19
CA THR A 34 7.01 7.22 -4.32
C THR A 34 6.85 8.59 -4.99
N GLU A 35 5.62 9.02 -5.24
CA GLU A 35 5.33 10.33 -5.81
C GLU A 35 5.75 11.47 -4.88
N MET A 36 5.46 11.35 -3.58
CA MET A 36 5.79 12.37 -2.58
C MET A 36 7.30 12.55 -2.40
N CYS A 37 8.06 11.46 -2.43
CA CYS A 37 9.50 11.47 -2.18
C CYS A 37 10.35 11.68 -3.43
N GLY A 38 9.79 11.48 -4.62
CA GLY A 38 10.54 11.53 -5.88
C GLY A 38 11.57 10.42 -6.04
N LEU A 39 11.47 9.35 -5.26
CA LEU A 39 12.36 8.20 -5.32
C LEU A 39 11.79 7.11 -6.23
N GLN A 40 12.64 6.15 -6.62
CA GLN A 40 12.18 4.97 -7.36
C GLN A 40 11.32 4.08 -6.47
N TYR A 41 10.30 3.46 -7.06
CA TYR A 41 9.39 2.56 -6.35
C TYR A 41 10.11 1.45 -5.58
N GLN A 42 11.11 0.81 -6.19
CA GLN A 42 11.89 -0.25 -5.53
C GLN A 42 12.66 0.24 -4.31
N THR A 43 13.17 1.47 -4.37
CA THR A 43 13.87 2.10 -3.25
C THR A 43 12.92 2.35 -2.09
N VAL A 44 11.74 2.90 -2.38
CA VAL A 44 10.68 3.14 -1.39
C VAL A 44 10.21 1.82 -0.78
N LEU A 45 10.03 0.79 -1.59
CA LEU A 45 9.66 -0.55 -1.14
C LEU A 45 10.68 -1.12 -0.15
N LYS A 46 11.95 -1.02 -0.46
CA LYS A 46 13.03 -1.49 0.44
C LYS A 46 13.03 -0.75 1.76
N TYR A 47 12.87 0.56 1.74
CA TYR A 47 12.84 1.39 2.96
C TYR A 47 11.61 1.08 3.80
N CYS A 48 10.45 0.97 3.18
CA CYS A 48 9.21 0.62 3.88
C CYS A 48 9.28 -0.77 4.49
N ASN A 49 9.84 -1.76 3.80
CA ASN A 49 10.05 -3.10 4.35
C ASN A 49 10.98 -3.08 5.55
N ALA A 50 12.08 -2.33 5.48
CA ALA A 50 13.01 -2.19 6.59
C ALA A 50 12.37 -1.50 7.80
N LEU A 51 11.65 -0.42 7.59
CA LEU A 51 10.94 0.31 8.64
C LEU A 51 9.83 -0.53 9.27
N HIS A 52 9.10 -1.30 8.47
CA HIS A 52 8.08 -2.23 8.94
C HIS A 52 8.68 -3.35 9.80
N LYS A 53 9.83 -3.88 9.38
CA LYS A 53 10.56 -4.91 10.13
C LYS A 53 11.05 -4.38 11.47
N LEU A 54 11.45 -3.11 11.55
CA LEU A 54 11.87 -2.44 12.78
C LEU A 54 10.68 -1.96 13.62
N LYS A 55 9.45 -2.16 13.16
CA LYS A 55 8.22 -1.72 13.82
C LYS A 55 8.09 -0.20 13.98
N VAL A 56 8.73 0.56 13.12
CA VAL A 56 8.58 2.02 13.05
C VAL A 56 7.27 2.41 12.37
N ILE A 57 6.86 1.62 11.38
CA ILE A 57 5.61 1.78 10.65
C ILE A 57 4.80 0.48 10.71
N HIS A 58 3.50 0.59 10.50
CA HIS A 58 2.60 -0.56 10.45
C HIS A 58 1.64 -0.44 9.28
N ILE A 59 1.02 -1.53 8.91
CA ILE A 59 -0.02 -1.55 7.88
C ILE A 59 -1.34 -1.16 8.54
N CYS A 60 -1.84 0.05 8.21
CA CYS A 60 -3.09 0.55 8.79
C CYS A 60 -4.32 0.17 7.97
N ASP A 61 -4.15 -0.11 6.69
CA ASP A 61 -5.26 -0.47 5.80
C ASP A 61 -4.71 -1.17 4.55
N TRP A 62 -5.61 -1.63 3.71
CA TRP A 62 -5.33 -2.24 2.42
C TRP A 62 -6.12 -1.52 1.34
N SER A 63 -5.44 -1.01 0.33
CA SER A 63 -6.04 -0.30 -0.79
C SER A 63 -6.28 -1.23 -1.98
N GLU A 64 -7.19 -0.84 -2.86
CA GLU A 64 -7.45 -1.57 -4.10
C GLU A 64 -6.31 -1.38 -5.09
N ASP A 65 -5.89 -2.51 -5.68
CA ASP A 65 -4.95 -2.54 -6.79
C ASP A 65 -5.66 -2.17 -8.10
N VAL A 66 -4.87 -1.84 -9.15
CA VAL A 66 -5.37 -1.60 -10.51
C VAL A 66 -6.21 -2.76 -11.02
N ARG A 67 -5.95 -3.97 -10.54
CA ARG A 67 -6.70 -5.19 -10.87
C ARG A 67 -7.98 -5.39 -10.06
N GLY A 68 -8.32 -4.47 -9.16
CA GLY A 68 -9.52 -4.54 -8.33
C GLY A 68 -9.39 -5.34 -7.05
N GLY A 69 -8.21 -5.90 -6.73
CA GLY A 69 -7.93 -6.59 -5.47
C GLY A 69 -7.38 -5.65 -4.41
N ARG A 70 -7.71 -5.85 -3.15
CA ARG A 70 -7.16 -5.09 -2.02
C ARG A 70 -5.80 -5.66 -1.62
N THR A 71 -4.80 -5.46 -2.45
CA THR A 71 -3.44 -5.99 -2.27
C THR A 71 -2.39 -4.93 -1.96
N LEU A 72 -2.72 -3.64 -2.08
CA LEU A 72 -1.81 -2.56 -1.78
C LEU A 72 -1.81 -2.25 -0.29
N ARG A 73 -0.63 -2.34 0.30
CA ARG A 73 -0.41 -1.98 1.71
C ARG A 73 -0.44 -0.48 1.89
N VAL A 74 -1.18 -0.03 2.89
CA VAL A 74 -1.20 1.37 3.32
C VAL A 74 -0.44 1.47 4.63
N TYR A 75 0.64 2.23 4.64
CA TYR A 75 1.51 2.37 5.80
C TYR A 75 1.18 3.61 6.61
N ALA A 76 1.31 3.50 7.92
CA ALA A 76 1.17 4.61 8.86
C ALA A 76 2.25 4.51 9.95
N MET A 77 2.58 5.64 10.56
CA MET A 77 3.54 5.68 11.67
C MET A 77 2.98 4.99 12.91
N GLY A 78 3.83 4.28 13.62
CA GLY A 78 3.53 3.69 14.90
C GLY A 78 3.75 2.19 14.97
N THR A 79 3.62 1.65 16.18
CA THR A 79 3.84 0.23 16.49
C THR A 79 2.55 -0.56 16.64
N ALA A 80 1.43 -0.01 16.17
CA ALA A 80 0.14 -0.71 16.19
C ALA A 80 0.20 -2.02 15.42
N PRO A 81 -0.63 -3.02 15.76
CA PRO A 81 -0.68 -4.27 15.01
C PRO A 81 -1.12 -4.03 13.57
N ASP A 82 -0.52 -4.78 12.64
CA ASP A 82 -0.87 -4.71 11.24
C ASP A 82 -2.30 -5.17 11.00
N MET A 83 -3.02 -4.46 10.14
CA MET A 83 -4.34 -4.90 9.71
C MET A 83 -4.22 -6.18 8.86
N PRO A 84 -4.99 -7.23 9.16
CA PRO A 84 -4.92 -8.46 8.39
C PRO A 84 -5.33 -8.22 6.93
N LYS A 85 -4.64 -8.89 6.02
CA LYS A 85 -4.95 -8.80 4.59
C LYS A 85 -6.38 -9.27 4.34
N PRO A 86 -7.21 -8.51 3.61
CA PRO A 86 -8.56 -8.93 3.26
C PRO A 86 -8.54 -10.24 2.50
N ARG A 87 -9.53 -11.09 2.78
CA ARG A 87 -9.70 -12.35 2.08
C ARG A 87 -9.88 -12.12 0.58
N ARG A 88 -9.19 -12.90 -0.22
CA ARG A 88 -9.36 -12.87 -1.67
C ARG A 88 -10.78 -13.29 -2.03
N LEU A 89 -11.46 -12.49 -2.84
CA LEU A 89 -12.80 -12.79 -3.30
C LEU A 89 -12.82 -14.06 -4.16
N THR A 90 -13.81 -14.93 -3.91
CA THR A 90 -14.04 -16.10 -4.77
C THR A 90 -14.63 -15.68 -6.11
N GLY A 91 -14.53 -16.53 -7.12
CA GLY A 91 -15.13 -16.29 -8.43
C GLY A 91 -16.62 -15.93 -8.35
N LYS A 92 -17.37 -16.61 -7.46
CA LYS A 92 -18.79 -16.32 -7.19
C LYS A 92 -19.00 -14.90 -6.67
N GLU A 93 -18.18 -14.46 -5.73
CA GLU A 93 -18.28 -13.11 -5.15
C GLU A 93 -17.97 -12.02 -6.17
N ILE A 94 -16.97 -12.24 -7.02
CA ILE A 94 -16.61 -11.34 -8.10
C ILE A 94 -17.76 -11.23 -9.11
N CYS A 95 -18.35 -12.34 -9.51
CA CYS A 95 -19.50 -12.37 -10.41
C CYS A 95 -20.72 -11.69 -9.79
N ALA A 96 -21.00 -11.92 -8.50
CA ALA A 96 -22.08 -11.26 -7.78
C ALA A 96 -21.90 -9.75 -7.75
N ARG A 97 -20.70 -9.26 -7.49
CA ARG A 97 -20.36 -7.83 -7.53
C ARG A 97 -20.58 -7.23 -8.93
N TYR A 98 -20.13 -7.94 -9.94
CA TYR A 98 -20.31 -7.51 -11.33
C TYR A 98 -21.79 -7.37 -11.69
N ARG A 99 -22.61 -8.37 -11.33
CA ARG A 99 -24.08 -8.33 -11.56
C ARG A 99 -24.74 -7.17 -10.82
N ALA A 100 -24.35 -6.92 -9.57
CA ALA A 100 -24.86 -5.82 -8.78
C ALA A 100 -24.55 -4.45 -9.41
N LYS A 101 -23.30 -4.26 -9.86
CA LYS A 101 -22.91 -3.04 -10.59
C LYS A 101 -23.70 -2.86 -11.88
N ARG A 102 -23.89 -3.94 -12.62
CA ARG A 102 -24.65 -3.90 -13.87
C ARG A 102 -26.12 -3.51 -13.64
N LYS A 103 -26.74 -4.05 -12.60
CA LYS A 103 -28.11 -3.66 -12.20
C LYS A 103 -28.20 -2.19 -11.83
N GLN A 104 -27.25 -1.68 -11.05
CA GLN A 104 -27.19 -0.26 -10.70
C GLN A 104 -27.07 0.64 -11.91
N LEU A 105 -26.21 0.31 -12.86
CA LEU A 105 -26.04 1.05 -14.11
C LEU A 105 -27.33 1.07 -14.93
N GLN A 106 -28.01 -0.07 -15.03
CA GLN A 106 -29.30 -0.16 -15.72
C GLN A 106 -30.38 0.70 -15.05
N MET A 107 -30.44 0.71 -13.72
CA MET A 107 -31.36 1.57 -12.98
C MET A 107 -31.06 3.04 -13.20
N ILE A 108 -29.83 3.45 -13.19
CA ILE A 108 -29.38 4.82 -13.46
C ILE A 108 -29.77 5.24 -14.88
N GLN A 109 -29.55 4.38 -15.87
CA GLN A 109 -29.94 4.63 -17.26
C GLN A 109 -31.47 4.78 -17.43
N ARG A 110 -32.24 3.96 -16.72
CA ARG A 110 -33.72 4.09 -16.73
C ARG A 110 -34.19 5.38 -16.08
N MET A 111 -33.53 5.84 -15.03
CA MET A 111 -33.84 7.11 -14.37
C MET A 111 -33.45 8.33 -15.21
N ALA A 112 -32.44 8.22 -16.06
CA ALA A 112 -31.92 9.28 -16.90
C ALA A 112 -32.66 9.39 -18.24
N ALA A 113 -33.50 8.44 -18.58
CA ALA A 113 -34.29 8.45 -19.82
C ALA A 113 -35.57 9.29 -19.71
#